data_1985fbaa23db9bc291a75b1aa4a69769
#
_entry.id   1985fbaa23db9bc291a75b1aa4a69769
#
_cell.length_a   1.000
_cell.length_b   1.000
_cell.length_c   1.000
_cell.angle_alpha   90.00
_cell.angle_beta   90.00
_cell.angle_gamma   90.00
#
_symmetry.space_group_name_H-M   'P 1'
#
loop_
_entity.id
_entity.type
_entity.pdbx_description
1 polymer ?
#
loop_
_entity_poly.entity_id
_entity_poly.type
_entity_poly.pdbx_seq_one_letter_code
_entity_poly.pdbx_strand_id
1 'polypeptide(L)'
;MAPLRSTLGRSVGRLLGIRRTNDLAGVGDGGAAEHTQLNSRYKGGTRKLSFEATGGSKVTSGSYTYHIFTSPDTFEASSEVDCDILVVAGGGGGGDGSPSPGPGGQLGGGGGAGGIAYAENFPVNTSPHPISIGEGGTHGDGGTPGQGSDGGNTTFETAPSPMYILAKGGGGGGGCKAKGSVGGSSGGAGRDYSGSADSGTQPGTNPSPLVTDYGNDGAGGSSSTWCCGGGAGGAGGNGVAGQPGGSPDGPGGTGGPGQAFPAFPGPVLGPAIPAPVRPAWLDAVTPTGIFGGGGGSSTLWSSPVNTCPYSPDPFYVAAVNTGGSGGGGRGALAGDPVPQPAPTIKVAEAGTSFTGGGGGGGSNPWGDSMDGKDGGDGIVILRYTT
;
A
#
# COMPACT_ATOMS: atom_id res chain seq x y z
N MET A 1 -49.83 15.15 57.80
CA MET A 1 -49.57 15.07 56.34
C MET A 1 -48.67 13.89 55.95
N ALA A 2 -49.00 12.71 56.34
CA ALA A 2 -48.23 11.53 56.08
C ALA A 2 -48.76 10.57 54.95
N PRO A 3 -49.97 10.73 54.40
CA PRO A 3 -50.48 9.71 53.45
C PRO A 3 -50.08 9.95 52.01
N LEU A 4 -49.71 11.14 51.56
CA LEU A 4 -49.46 11.46 50.16
C LEU A 4 -48.11 10.90 49.62
N ARG A 5 -47.12 10.77 50.51
CA ARG A 5 -45.78 10.24 50.09
C ARG A 5 -45.83 8.72 49.80
N SER A 6 -46.65 7.99 50.55
CA SER A 6 -46.72 6.52 50.36
C SER A 6 -47.53 6.10 49.13
N THR A 7 -48.55 6.90 48.79
CA THR A 7 -49.38 6.63 47.61
C THR A 7 -48.68 6.99 46.29
N LEU A 8 -47.94 8.11 46.26
CA LEU A 8 -47.21 8.50 45.07
C LEU A 8 -46.07 7.52 44.76
N GLY A 9 -45.31 7.12 45.77
CA GLY A 9 -44.26 6.13 45.63
C GLY A 9 -44.75 4.77 45.12
N ARG A 10 -45.95 4.33 45.60
CA ARG A 10 -46.56 3.09 45.13
C ARG A 10 -47.13 3.17 43.73
N SER A 11 -47.62 4.33 43.34
CA SER A 11 -48.13 4.58 42.00
C SER A 11 -47.00 4.62 40.93
N VAL A 12 -45.92 5.29 41.24
CA VAL A 12 -44.72 5.34 40.33
C VAL A 12 -44.06 3.97 40.25
N GLY A 13 -43.93 3.24 41.34
CA GLY A 13 -43.37 1.89 41.33
C GLY A 13 -44.18 0.90 40.50
N ARG A 14 -45.52 1.05 40.45
CA ARG A 14 -46.37 0.23 39.58
C ARG A 14 -46.22 0.58 38.10
N LEU A 15 -46.09 1.87 37.78
CA LEU A 15 -45.91 2.33 36.42
C LEU A 15 -44.56 1.87 35.83
N LEU A 16 -43.51 1.84 36.64
CA LEU A 16 -42.17 1.41 36.24
C LEU A 16 -41.92 -0.10 36.48
N GLY A 17 -42.93 -0.86 36.91
CA GLY A 17 -42.80 -2.30 37.19
C GLY A 17 -42.00 -2.63 38.46
N ILE A 18 -41.72 -1.68 39.32
CA ILE A 18 -41.00 -1.83 40.58
C ILE A 18 -41.96 -2.35 41.65
N ARG A 19 -41.71 -3.55 42.18
CA ARG A 19 -42.62 -4.25 43.12
C ARG A 19 -42.41 -3.92 44.60
N ARG A 20 -41.29 -3.32 44.99
CA ARG A 20 -40.95 -2.99 46.38
C ARG A 20 -40.21 -1.65 46.47
N THR A 21 -40.37 -0.94 47.60
CA THR A 21 -39.68 0.33 47.87
C THR A 21 -38.18 0.19 47.94
N ASN A 22 -37.65 -0.99 48.19
CA ASN A 22 -36.19 -1.23 48.19
C ASN A 22 -35.56 -1.24 46.78
N ASP A 23 -36.41 -1.41 45.74
CA ASP A 23 -35.92 -1.39 44.34
C ASP A 23 -35.57 0.02 43.85
N LEU A 24 -35.94 1.04 44.65
CA LEU A 24 -35.63 2.46 44.36
C LEU A 24 -34.39 2.97 45.12
N ALA A 25 -33.83 2.18 46.02
CA ALA A 25 -32.72 2.62 46.86
C ALA A 25 -31.37 2.77 46.07
N GLY A 26 -31.31 2.21 44.89
CA GLY A 26 -30.12 2.32 44.01
C GLY A 26 -30.15 3.49 43.04
N VAL A 27 -31.24 4.28 42.98
CA VAL A 27 -31.42 5.35 42.01
C VAL A 27 -30.95 6.72 42.55
N GLY A 28 -30.39 6.77 43.73
CA GLY A 28 -30.13 8.01 44.47
C GLY A 28 -28.65 8.43 44.59
N ASP A 29 -27.72 7.57 44.30
CA ASP A 29 -26.31 7.90 44.39
C ASP A 29 -25.75 8.16 42.99
N GLY A 30 -25.55 9.39 42.66
CA GLY A 30 -24.97 9.94 41.42
C GLY A 30 -23.75 9.24 40.80
N GLY A 31 -23.63 7.97 41.01
CA GLY A 31 -22.84 7.05 40.19
C GLY A 31 -23.58 6.79 38.90
N ALA A 32 -22.90 6.83 37.80
CA ALA A 32 -23.38 6.56 36.47
C ALA A 32 -24.53 5.53 36.56
N ALA A 33 -25.75 6.00 36.27
CA ALA A 33 -26.92 5.12 36.24
C ALA A 33 -26.66 4.16 35.10
N GLU A 34 -26.00 3.11 35.46
CA GLU A 34 -25.70 2.05 34.58
C GLU A 34 -27.02 1.50 34.09
N HIS A 35 -27.23 1.52 32.81
CA HIS A 35 -28.34 0.86 32.14
C HIS A 35 -28.49 -0.62 32.49
N THR A 36 -27.65 -1.13 33.36
CA THR A 36 -27.60 -2.49 33.91
C THR A 36 -28.76 -2.84 34.81
N GLN A 37 -29.49 -1.87 35.37
CA GLN A 37 -30.56 -2.15 36.35
C GLN A 37 -31.88 -2.60 35.71
N LEU A 38 -32.12 -2.33 34.44
CA LEU A 38 -33.34 -2.74 33.76
C LEU A 38 -33.39 -4.22 33.36
N ASN A 39 -32.29 -4.92 33.41
CA ASN A 39 -32.17 -6.32 33.04
C ASN A 39 -31.95 -7.29 34.21
N SER A 40 -32.09 -6.84 35.49
CA SER A 40 -31.85 -7.64 36.68
C SER A 40 -32.88 -8.76 36.93
N ARG A 41 -33.78 -9.05 36.00
CA ARG A 41 -34.61 -10.25 36.03
C ARG A 41 -33.87 -11.55 35.70
N TYR A 42 -32.68 -11.46 35.16
CA TYR A 42 -31.82 -12.59 34.90
C TYR A 42 -30.61 -12.54 35.84
N LYS A 43 -30.66 -13.36 36.87
CA LYS A 43 -29.56 -13.78 37.76
C LYS A 43 -28.29 -12.95 37.61
N GLY A 44 -28.15 -11.91 38.40
CA GLY A 44 -26.97 -11.24 38.91
C GLY A 44 -25.65 -11.37 38.14
N GLY A 45 -25.63 -11.09 36.84
CA GLY A 45 -24.43 -10.94 36.09
C GLY A 45 -24.52 -9.59 35.38
N THR A 46 -23.67 -8.64 35.71
CA THR A 46 -23.37 -7.51 34.86
C THR A 46 -22.91 -8.09 33.54
N ARG A 47 -23.77 -8.04 32.53
CA ARG A 47 -23.35 -8.32 31.18
C ARG A 47 -22.36 -7.19 30.82
N LYS A 48 -21.06 -7.44 30.96
CA LYS A 48 -20.10 -6.60 30.28
C LYS A 48 -20.53 -6.61 28.82
N LEU A 49 -20.95 -5.46 28.30
CA LEU A 49 -21.08 -5.32 26.85
C LEU A 49 -19.68 -5.61 26.32
N SER A 50 -19.54 -6.75 25.66
CA SER A 50 -18.29 -7.08 25.00
C SER A 50 -18.04 -6.01 23.94
N PHE A 51 -16.83 -5.48 23.86
CA PHE A 51 -16.42 -4.65 22.75
C PHE A 51 -16.60 -5.46 21.45
N GLU A 52 -17.24 -4.84 20.48
CA GLU A 52 -17.44 -5.42 19.15
C GLU A 52 -17.05 -4.37 18.11
N ALA A 53 -16.34 -4.81 17.06
CA ALA A 53 -16.10 -4.02 15.89
C ALA A 53 -16.39 -4.84 14.63
N THR A 54 -16.85 -4.15 13.58
CA THR A 54 -17.28 -4.73 12.31
C THR A 54 -16.56 -4.03 11.13
N GLY A 55 -16.65 -4.63 9.95
CA GLY A 55 -16.03 -4.19 8.72
C GLY A 55 -14.78 -4.99 8.36
N GLY A 56 -14.54 -5.15 7.07
CA GLY A 56 -13.43 -5.90 6.52
C GLY A 56 -13.36 -7.37 6.92
N SER A 57 -12.24 -8.01 6.64
CA SER A 57 -11.95 -9.37 7.09
C SER A 57 -11.29 -9.34 8.46
N LYS A 58 -11.86 -10.07 9.44
CA LYS A 58 -11.41 -10.07 10.83
C LYS A 58 -10.49 -11.25 11.13
N VAL A 59 -9.33 -10.97 11.74
CA VAL A 59 -8.36 -11.97 12.22
C VAL A 59 -7.98 -11.64 13.65
N THR A 60 -7.88 -12.65 14.52
CA THR A 60 -7.39 -12.49 15.90
C THR A 60 -6.10 -13.27 16.08
N SER A 61 -5.10 -12.64 16.68
CA SER A 61 -3.80 -13.27 16.97
C SER A 61 -3.25 -12.73 18.30
N GLY A 62 -3.05 -13.61 19.25
CA GLY A 62 -2.65 -13.22 20.61
C GLY A 62 -3.69 -12.32 21.25
N SER A 63 -3.27 -11.17 21.77
CA SER A 63 -4.12 -10.14 22.37
C SER A 63 -4.63 -9.10 21.39
N TYR A 64 -4.44 -9.30 20.09
CA TYR A 64 -4.83 -8.33 19.07
C TYR A 64 -5.90 -8.87 18.13
N THR A 65 -6.82 -7.98 17.75
CA THR A 65 -7.74 -8.19 16.63
C THR A 65 -7.38 -7.25 15.50
N TYR A 66 -7.41 -7.80 14.29
CA TYR A 66 -7.12 -7.09 13.04
C TYR A 66 -8.36 -7.04 12.18
N HIS A 67 -8.62 -5.90 11.55
CA HIS A 67 -9.58 -5.73 10.47
C HIS A 67 -8.82 -5.34 9.21
N ILE A 68 -8.97 -6.15 8.16
CA ILE A 68 -8.23 -6.02 6.90
C ILE A 68 -9.22 -5.69 5.78
N PHE A 69 -8.99 -4.59 5.08
CA PHE A 69 -9.82 -4.08 4.00
C PHE A 69 -9.06 -4.12 2.68
N THR A 70 -9.49 -4.99 1.78
CA THR A 70 -8.97 -5.14 0.41
C THR A 70 -9.94 -4.60 -0.64
N SER A 71 -11.05 -4.00 -0.20
CA SER A 71 -12.07 -3.32 -1.00
C SER A 71 -12.74 -2.25 -0.15
N PRO A 72 -13.41 -1.25 -0.77
CA PRO A 72 -14.15 -0.24 -0.03
C PRO A 72 -15.17 -0.85 0.91
N ASP A 73 -15.22 -0.35 2.16
CA ASP A 73 -16.12 -0.84 3.23
C ASP A 73 -16.22 0.24 4.32
N THR A 74 -16.85 -0.08 5.45
CA THR A 74 -16.95 0.79 6.62
C THR A 74 -16.49 0.05 7.87
N PHE A 75 -15.65 0.70 8.67
CA PHE A 75 -15.32 0.22 10.03
C PHE A 75 -16.25 0.85 11.04
N GLU A 76 -16.82 0.06 11.95
CA GLU A 76 -17.65 0.52 13.06
C GLU A 76 -17.22 -0.16 14.36
N ALA A 77 -17.13 0.61 15.46
CA ALA A 77 -16.81 0.13 16.79
C ALA A 77 -17.96 0.40 17.76
N SER A 78 -18.26 -0.54 18.64
CA SER A 78 -19.35 -0.41 19.64
C SER A 78 -19.02 0.56 20.79
N SER A 79 -17.76 0.90 20.99
CA SER A 79 -17.25 1.91 21.93
C SER A 79 -15.94 2.48 21.38
N GLU A 80 -15.51 3.60 21.93
CA GLU A 80 -14.20 4.18 21.59
C GLU A 80 -13.07 3.16 21.82
N VAL A 81 -12.10 3.16 20.92
CA VAL A 81 -10.95 2.23 20.94
C VAL A 81 -9.73 2.88 20.29
N ASP A 82 -8.57 2.69 20.92
CA ASP A 82 -7.31 3.09 20.31
C ASP A 82 -6.85 2.01 19.33
N CYS A 83 -6.63 2.41 18.08
CA CYS A 83 -6.21 1.52 17.01
C CYS A 83 -4.85 1.94 16.45
N ASP A 84 -4.04 0.94 16.10
CA ASP A 84 -2.99 1.17 15.10
C ASP A 84 -3.60 1.01 13.71
N ILE A 85 -3.42 2.01 12.86
CA ILE A 85 -4.03 2.06 11.53
C ILE A 85 -2.95 2.20 10.47
N LEU A 86 -2.91 1.25 9.55
CA LEU A 86 -2.04 1.30 8.37
C LEU A 86 -2.89 1.54 7.13
N VAL A 87 -2.65 2.62 6.44
CA VAL A 87 -3.31 3.00 5.18
C VAL A 87 -2.26 2.99 4.07
N VAL A 88 -2.43 2.15 3.08
CA VAL A 88 -1.52 1.98 1.94
C VAL A 88 -2.28 2.27 0.67
N ALA A 89 -1.82 3.19 -0.15
CA ALA A 89 -2.42 3.53 -1.43
C ALA A 89 -2.03 2.57 -2.55
N GLY A 90 -2.71 2.63 -3.69
CA GLY A 90 -2.33 1.89 -4.88
C GLY A 90 -0.97 2.37 -5.44
N GLY A 91 -0.14 1.44 -5.92
CA GLY A 91 1.10 1.76 -6.61
C GLY A 91 0.86 2.25 -8.04
N GLY A 92 1.78 3.01 -8.60
CA GLY A 92 1.74 3.45 -10.01
C GLY A 92 2.10 2.32 -10.98
N GLY A 93 1.61 2.40 -12.20
CA GLY A 93 1.99 1.49 -13.29
C GLY A 93 3.38 1.80 -13.84
N GLY A 94 4.07 0.79 -14.36
CA GLY A 94 5.36 0.97 -15.05
C GLY A 94 5.21 1.68 -16.39
N GLY A 95 6.19 2.49 -16.75
CA GLY A 95 6.28 3.09 -18.09
C GLY A 95 6.63 2.04 -19.14
N ASP A 96 6.26 2.28 -20.38
CA ASP A 96 6.56 1.39 -21.50
C ASP A 96 7.61 1.97 -22.46
N GLY A 97 8.21 1.09 -23.23
CA GLY A 97 9.08 1.47 -24.34
C GLY A 97 8.25 1.75 -25.60
N SER A 98 8.42 2.92 -26.23
CA SER A 98 7.76 3.22 -27.51
C SER A 98 8.36 2.40 -28.65
N PRO A 99 7.57 1.92 -29.63
CA PRO A 99 8.11 1.27 -30.79
C PRO A 99 8.94 2.28 -31.62
N SER A 100 10.24 2.06 -31.66
CA SER A 100 11.16 2.84 -32.51
C SER A 100 12.04 1.90 -33.28
N PRO A 101 12.15 2.04 -34.61
CA PRO A 101 12.96 1.18 -35.47
C PRO A 101 14.47 1.45 -35.38
N GLY A 102 14.96 2.07 -34.30
CA GLY A 102 16.38 2.39 -34.12
C GLY A 102 17.15 1.42 -33.23
N PRO A 103 18.49 1.30 -33.42
CA PRO A 103 19.35 0.45 -32.59
C PRO A 103 19.55 1.05 -31.19
N GLY A 104 18.62 0.97 -30.37
CA GLY A 104 18.70 1.55 -29.02
C GLY A 104 17.40 1.48 -28.28
N GLY A 105 16.79 0.30 -28.19
CA GLY A 105 15.48 0.03 -27.62
C GLY A 105 14.96 1.08 -26.64
N GLN A 106 13.68 1.31 -26.65
CA GLN A 106 13.08 2.30 -25.76
C GLN A 106 12.75 1.61 -24.44
N LEU A 107 13.11 2.25 -23.34
CA LEU A 107 13.07 1.65 -21.99
C LEU A 107 12.25 2.52 -21.06
N GLY A 108 11.29 1.87 -20.40
CA GLY A 108 10.44 2.52 -19.42
C GLY A 108 11.02 2.50 -18.01
N GLY A 109 10.65 3.49 -17.22
CA GLY A 109 10.91 3.57 -15.78
C GLY A 109 9.92 2.74 -14.97
N GLY A 110 10.26 2.39 -13.76
CA GLY A 110 9.34 1.72 -12.83
C GLY A 110 8.25 2.63 -12.29
N GLY A 111 7.09 2.08 -11.93
CA GLY A 111 6.02 2.79 -11.23
C GLY A 111 6.35 3.01 -9.74
N GLY A 112 5.99 4.15 -9.19
CA GLY A 112 6.18 4.49 -7.79
C GLY A 112 5.33 3.66 -6.85
N ALA A 113 5.79 3.39 -5.65
CA ALA A 113 4.95 2.80 -4.63
C ALA A 113 3.83 3.76 -4.21
N GLY A 114 2.70 3.22 -3.80
CA GLY A 114 1.69 3.97 -3.08
C GLY A 114 2.29 4.57 -1.81
N GLY A 115 1.87 5.79 -1.47
CA GLY A 115 2.18 6.38 -0.18
C GLY A 115 1.61 5.54 0.96
N ILE A 116 2.21 5.65 2.11
CA ILE A 116 1.73 4.98 3.33
C ILE A 116 1.52 6.02 4.41
N ALA A 117 0.37 5.93 5.11
CA ALA A 117 0.08 6.66 6.33
C ALA A 117 -0.10 5.64 7.47
N TYR A 118 0.69 5.78 8.51
CA TYR A 118 0.63 4.95 9.71
C TYR A 118 0.27 5.78 10.92
N ALA A 119 -0.83 5.41 11.57
CA ALA A 119 -1.26 6.02 12.82
C ALA A 119 -1.12 5.01 13.96
N GLU A 120 -0.42 5.40 15.02
CA GLU A 120 -0.23 4.58 16.21
C GLU A 120 -1.13 5.09 17.34
N ASN A 121 -1.83 4.16 18.01
CA ASN A 121 -2.77 4.47 19.10
C ASN A 121 -3.76 5.59 18.73
N PHE A 122 -4.30 5.53 17.51
CA PHE A 122 -5.24 6.52 17.01
C PHE A 122 -6.63 6.29 17.63
N PRO A 123 -7.24 7.32 18.27
CA PRO A 123 -8.55 7.17 18.89
C PRO A 123 -9.65 7.09 17.82
N VAL A 124 -10.30 5.94 17.74
CA VAL A 124 -11.44 5.68 16.86
C VAL A 124 -12.71 5.71 17.68
N ASN A 125 -13.65 6.56 17.30
CA ASN A 125 -14.95 6.70 17.98
C ASN A 125 -16.00 5.70 17.44
N THR A 126 -17.25 5.82 17.94
CA THR A 126 -18.35 4.93 17.56
C THR A 126 -19.08 5.31 16.27
N SER A 127 -18.65 6.36 15.59
CA SER A 127 -19.24 6.73 14.30
C SER A 127 -18.76 5.78 13.21
N PRO A 128 -19.54 5.56 12.14
CA PRO A 128 -19.06 4.85 10.98
C PRO A 128 -17.84 5.54 10.35
N HIS A 129 -16.83 4.75 10.00
CA HIS A 129 -15.60 5.21 9.36
C HIS A 129 -15.50 4.60 7.96
N PRO A 130 -15.94 5.33 6.91
CA PRO A 130 -15.81 4.88 5.52
C PRO A 130 -14.35 4.68 5.12
N ILE A 131 -14.09 3.64 4.34
CA ILE A 131 -12.77 3.28 3.82
C ILE A 131 -12.87 3.20 2.31
N SER A 132 -11.98 3.91 1.62
CA SER A 132 -11.74 3.71 0.19
C SER A 132 -10.38 3.08 -0.04
N ILE A 133 -10.30 2.17 -1.02
CA ILE A 133 -9.06 1.50 -1.39
C ILE A 133 -8.68 1.95 -2.80
N GLY A 134 -7.47 2.45 -2.97
CA GLY A 134 -6.92 2.86 -4.25
C GLY A 134 -6.50 1.65 -5.08
N GLU A 135 -6.92 1.61 -6.32
CA GLU A 135 -6.46 0.62 -7.30
C GLU A 135 -5.04 0.92 -7.75
N GLY A 136 -4.32 -0.11 -8.20
CA GLY A 136 -3.03 0.07 -8.86
C GLY A 136 -3.17 0.82 -10.18
N GLY A 137 -2.19 1.67 -10.53
CA GLY A 137 -2.13 2.35 -11.82
C GLY A 137 -1.86 1.37 -12.96
N THR A 138 -2.43 1.62 -14.12
CA THR A 138 -2.18 0.82 -15.33
C THR A 138 -0.80 1.15 -15.91
N HIS A 139 -0.16 0.18 -16.52
CA HIS A 139 1.10 0.38 -17.27
C HIS A 139 0.90 1.25 -18.51
N GLY A 140 1.99 1.74 -19.07
CA GLY A 140 1.97 2.43 -20.34
C GLY A 140 1.56 1.49 -21.50
N ASP A 141 0.89 2.00 -22.50
CA ASP A 141 0.27 1.24 -23.60
C ASP A 141 1.09 1.26 -24.91
N GLY A 142 2.42 1.35 -24.82
CA GLY A 142 3.30 1.35 -26.00
C GLY A 142 3.21 2.61 -26.89
N GLY A 143 2.38 3.58 -26.52
CA GLY A 143 2.30 4.88 -27.18
C GLY A 143 3.55 5.74 -26.94
N THR A 144 3.62 6.93 -27.55
CA THR A 144 4.67 7.88 -27.23
C THR A 144 4.07 9.02 -26.39
N PRO A 145 4.45 9.16 -25.11
CA PRO A 145 5.63 8.63 -24.42
C PRO A 145 5.45 7.31 -23.63
N GLY A 146 4.37 6.55 -23.74
CA GLY A 146 4.19 5.27 -23.06
C GLY A 146 4.29 5.34 -21.52
N GLN A 147 3.77 6.40 -20.91
CA GLN A 147 3.85 6.63 -19.47
C GLN A 147 2.82 5.76 -18.73
N GLY A 148 3.22 5.17 -17.62
CA GLY A 148 2.28 4.49 -16.71
C GLY A 148 1.35 5.49 -16.02
N SER A 149 0.17 5.02 -15.61
CA SER A 149 -0.79 5.81 -14.84
C SER A 149 -0.43 5.84 -13.37
N ASP A 150 -0.85 6.90 -12.70
CA ASP A 150 -0.76 6.98 -11.24
C ASP A 150 -1.71 5.97 -10.58
N GLY A 151 -1.35 5.48 -9.41
CA GLY A 151 -2.24 4.69 -8.56
C GLY A 151 -3.33 5.52 -7.90
N GLY A 152 -4.35 4.85 -7.39
CA GLY A 152 -5.45 5.46 -6.65
C GLY A 152 -5.08 5.79 -5.20
N ASN A 153 -5.70 6.83 -4.65
CA ASN A 153 -5.60 7.17 -3.24
C ASN A 153 -6.39 6.19 -2.37
N THR A 154 -5.88 5.92 -1.17
CA THR A 154 -6.59 5.17 -0.13
C THR A 154 -6.90 6.09 1.04
N THR A 155 -8.12 6.00 1.59
CA THR A 155 -8.54 6.83 2.73
C THR A 155 -9.16 5.99 3.83
N PHE A 156 -8.91 6.39 5.06
CA PHE A 156 -9.70 6.04 6.24
C PHE A 156 -10.32 7.32 6.76
N GLU A 157 -11.66 7.45 6.66
CA GLU A 157 -12.36 8.65 7.10
C GLU A 157 -12.57 8.62 8.62
N THR A 158 -12.21 9.70 9.28
CA THR A 158 -12.40 9.88 10.72
C THR A 158 -13.60 10.80 10.99
N ALA A 159 -14.37 10.54 12.04
CA ALA A 159 -15.43 11.44 12.45
C ALA A 159 -14.94 12.40 13.57
N PRO A 160 -15.39 13.66 13.62
CA PRO A 160 -16.30 14.30 12.64
C PRO A 160 -15.62 14.67 11.32
N SER A 161 -16.33 14.44 10.22
CA SER A 161 -15.92 14.88 8.87
C SER A 161 -15.63 16.40 8.82
N PRO A 162 -14.59 16.88 8.09
CA PRO A 162 -13.89 16.19 7.00
C PRO A 162 -12.46 15.71 7.35
N MET A 163 -12.23 15.09 8.49
CA MET A 163 -10.92 14.53 8.79
C MET A 163 -10.79 13.12 8.20
N TYR A 164 -9.64 12.83 7.59
CA TYR A 164 -9.32 11.51 7.06
C TYR A 164 -7.81 11.27 7.15
N ILE A 165 -7.41 10.01 7.25
CA ILE A 165 -6.05 9.57 7.05
C ILE A 165 -5.93 9.22 5.56
N LEU A 166 -5.06 9.94 4.85
CA LEU A 166 -4.87 9.82 3.40
C LEU A 166 -3.52 9.22 3.07
N ALA A 167 -3.52 8.17 2.29
CA ALA A 167 -2.38 7.71 1.53
C ALA A 167 -2.59 8.05 0.05
N LYS A 168 -1.61 8.72 -0.57
CA LYS A 168 -1.66 9.12 -1.99
C LYS A 168 -1.18 7.99 -2.88
N GLY A 169 -1.82 7.83 -4.03
CA GLY A 169 -1.39 6.88 -5.05
C GLY A 169 0.06 7.10 -5.50
N GLY A 170 0.74 6.04 -5.86
CA GLY A 170 2.09 6.07 -6.41
C GLY A 170 2.12 6.68 -7.80
N GLY A 171 3.19 7.37 -8.16
CA GLY A 171 3.34 7.99 -9.48
C GLY A 171 3.65 6.96 -10.57
N GLY A 172 3.07 7.12 -11.76
CA GLY A 172 3.36 6.28 -12.91
C GLY A 172 4.82 6.39 -13.39
N GLY A 173 5.38 5.29 -13.89
CA GLY A 173 6.72 5.26 -14.49
C GLY A 173 6.77 6.03 -15.81
N GLY A 174 7.87 6.73 -16.07
CA GLY A 174 8.08 7.46 -17.32
C GLY A 174 8.29 6.50 -18.50
N GLY A 175 7.64 6.77 -19.63
CA GLY A 175 8.02 6.18 -20.89
C GLY A 175 9.36 6.75 -21.39
N CYS A 176 9.85 6.25 -22.54
CA CYS A 176 11.11 6.76 -23.09
C CYS A 176 11.10 8.30 -23.24
N LYS A 177 12.17 8.94 -22.79
CA LYS A 177 12.35 10.41 -22.76
C LYS A 177 11.36 11.15 -21.87
N ALA A 178 10.59 10.46 -21.06
CA ALA A 178 9.67 11.05 -20.12
C ALA A 178 10.12 10.81 -18.67
N LYS A 179 9.84 11.79 -17.81
CA LYS A 179 9.98 11.61 -16.36
C LYS A 179 8.82 10.74 -15.85
N GLY A 180 9.01 10.10 -14.71
CA GLY A 180 7.89 9.50 -13.97
C GLY A 180 6.99 10.57 -13.37
N SER A 181 5.77 10.22 -13.02
CA SER A 181 4.82 11.10 -12.35
C SER A 181 5.16 11.26 -10.87
N VAL A 182 4.71 12.38 -10.30
CA VAL A 182 4.66 12.57 -8.85
C VAL A 182 3.58 11.66 -8.25
N GLY A 183 3.79 11.21 -7.03
CA GLY A 183 2.83 10.35 -6.34
C GLY A 183 3.17 10.25 -4.86
N GLY A 184 2.53 9.35 -4.14
CA GLY A 184 2.90 9.02 -2.76
C GLY A 184 4.40 8.75 -2.67
N SER A 185 4.90 7.79 -3.46
CA SER A 185 6.27 7.77 -3.96
C SER A 185 6.26 8.04 -5.46
N SER A 186 7.25 8.71 -5.99
CA SER A 186 7.26 9.06 -7.42
C SER A 186 7.75 7.94 -8.32
N GLY A 187 7.28 7.93 -9.57
CA GLY A 187 7.74 7.01 -10.61
C GLY A 187 9.18 7.27 -11.03
N GLY A 188 9.85 6.24 -11.53
CA GLY A 188 11.17 6.34 -12.16
C GLY A 188 11.08 6.93 -13.58
N ALA A 189 12.11 7.61 -14.01
CA ALA A 189 12.16 8.17 -15.36
C ALA A 189 12.46 7.10 -16.40
N GLY A 190 11.95 7.28 -17.60
CA GLY A 190 12.35 6.47 -18.74
C GLY A 190 13.75 6.79 -19.23
N ARG A 191 14.28 5.98 -20.12
CA ARG A 191 15.56 6.20 -20.81
C ARG A 191 15.59 7.56 -21.52
N ASP A 192 16.79 8.11 -21.69
CA ASP A 192 17.07 9.41 -22.32
C ASP A 192 16.44 10.63 -21.62
N TYR A 193 15.88 10.45 -20.42
CA TYR A 193 15.54 11.57 -19.56
C TYR A 193 16.66 11.84 -18.56
N SER A 194 17.43 12.90 -18.81
CA SER A 194 18.61 13.29 -18.02
C SER A 194 18.29 14.23 -16.84
N GLY A 195 17.01 14.52 -16.61
CA GLY A 195 16.55 15.33 -15.48
C GLY A 195 16.49 14.55 -14.18
N SER A 196 16.36 15.27 -13.06
CA SER A 196 16.03 14.66 -11.78
C SER A 196 14.65 14.03 -11.86
N ALA A 197 14.46 12.91 -11.16
CA ALA A 197 13.13 12.38 -10.94
C ALA A 197 12.30 13.36 -10.08
N ASP A 198 10.99 13.24 -10.16
CA ASP A 198 10.10 14.00 -9.29
C ASP A 198 10.14 13.45 -7.85
N SER A 199 9.74 14.28 -6.88
CA SER A 199 9.75 13.93 -5.48
C SER A 199 8.47 13.23 -5.06
N GLY A 200 8.58 12.30 -4.08
CA GLY A 200 7.44 11.73 -3.39
C GLY A 200 6.64 12.81 -2.65
N THR A 201 5.32 12.71 -2.70
CA THR A 201 4.42 13.75 -2.14
C THR A 201 3.63 13.28 -0.91
N GLN A 202 3.84 12.05 -0.45
CA GLN A 202 3.18 11.54 0.76
C GLN A 202 3.65 12.27 2.03
N PRO A 203 4.96 12.51 2.24
CA PRO A 203 5.41 13.18 3.45
C PRO A 203 4.73 14.53 3.70
N GLY A 204 4.15 14.69 4.90
CA GLY A 204 3.41 15.90 5.28
C GLY A 204 1.99 16.00 4.71
N THR A 205 1.43 14.93 4.18
CA THR A 205 0.05 14.89 3.68
C THR A 205 -0.96 14.94 4.83
N ASN A 206 -0.67 14.22 5.93
CA ASN A 206 -1.55 14.15 7.08
C ASN A 206 -1.10 15.13 8.17
N PRO A 207 -1.95 16.11 8.57
CA PRO A 207 -1.55 17.13 9.55
C PRO A 207 -1.56 16.63 11.00
N SER A 208 -2.12 15.46 11.27
CA SER A 208 -2.19 14.89 12.62
C SER A 208 -0.82 14.43 13.10
N PRO A 209 -0.39 14.83 14.32
CA PRO A 209 0.88 14.36 14.89
C PRO A 209 0.87 12.86 15.22
N LEU A 210 -0.30 12.20 15.21
CA LEU A 210 -0.44 10.77 15.42
C LEU A 210 -0.22 9.97 14.13
N VAL A 211 -0.09 10.65 12.97
CA VAL A 211 0.07 10.00 11.67
C VAL A 211 1.47 10.26 11.13
N THR A 212 2.18 9.20 10.79
CA THR A 212 3.47 9.27 10.11
C THR A 212 3.30 8.87 8.65
N ASP A 213 3.78 9.72 7.76
CA ASP A 213 3.69 9.56 6.31
C ASP A 213 4.98 9.01 5.73
N TYR A 214 4.89 8.07 4.78
CA TYR A 214 6.02 7.44 4.09
C TYR A 214 5.84 7.48 2.58
N GLY A 215 6.86 7.93 1.89
CA GLY A 215 6.94 7.99 0.44
C GLY A 215 8.22 8.70 0.03
N ASN A 216 8.84 8.29 -1.06
CA ASN A 216 10.16 8.76 -1.46
C ASN A 216 10.26 9.01 -2.96
N ASP A 217 11.41 9.55 -3.36
CA ASP A 217 11.68 9.96 -4.72
C ASP A 217 12.00 8.76 -5.64
N GLY A 218 11.56 8.85 -6.88
CA GLY A 218 12.06 8.00 -7.94
C GLY A 218 13.45 8.44 -8.40
N ALA A 219 14.02 7.71 -9.33
CA ALA A 219 15.33 8.00 -9.88
C ALA A 219 15.27 8.43 -11.35
N GLY A 220 16.22 9.25 -11.75
CA GLY A 220 16.41 9.67 -13.15
C GLY A 220 16.84 8.50 -14.05
N GLY A 221 16.49 8.58 -15.32
CA GLY A 221 17.05 7.71 -16.37
C GLY A 221 18.44 8.18 -16.79
N SER A 222 19.14 7.37 -17.56
CA SER A 222 20.45 7.76 -18.11
C SER A 222 20.32 8.29 -19.53
N SER A 223 21.10 9.34 -19.87
CA SER A 223 21.11 9.98 -21.16
C SER A 223 22.15 9.41 -22.15
N SER A 224 22.87 8.36 -21.80
CA SER A 224 23.84 7.75 -22.71
C SER A 224 23.16 6.81 -23.72
N THR A 225 23.74 6.68 -24.90
CA THR A 225 23.14 6.05 -26.08
C THR A 225 22.65 4.61 -25.92
N TRP A 226 22.98 3.94 -24.79
CA TRP A 226 22.73 2.52 -24.54
C TRP A 226 22.24 2.22 -23.13
N CYS A 227 21.49 3.15 -22.47
CA CYS A 227 21.25 3.06 -21.04
C CYS A 227 19.78 2.93 -20.66
N CYS A 228 19.59 2.86 -19.39
CA CYS A 228 18.49 2.28 -18.66
C CYS A 228 17.55 3.34 -18.11
N GLY A 229 16.29 2.97 -17.85
CA GLY A 229 15.37 3.75 -17.05
C GLY A 229 15.80 3.83 -15.58
N GLY A 230 15.22 4.74 -14.84
CA GLY A 230 15.36 4.89 -13.39
C GLY A 230 14.39 4.01 -12.63
N GLY A 231 14.80 3.49 -11.49
CA GLY A 231 13.90 2.81 -10.55
C GLY A 231 12.99 3.81 -9.84
N ALA A 232 11.81 3.38 -9.44
CA ALA A 232 10.85 4.22 -8.75
C ALA A 232 11.10 4.27 -7.24
N GLY A 233 10.57 5.30 -6.55
CA GLY A 233 10.58 5.40 -5.10
C GLY A 233 9.75 4.32 -4.43
N GLY A 234 10.21 3.82 -3.29
CA GLY A 234 9.45 2.99 -2.37
C GLY A 234 9.09 3.76 -1.11
N ALA A 235 8.21 3.22 -0.28
CA ALA A 235 7.83 3.87 0.98
C ALA A 235 8.99 3.97 1.99
N GLY A 236 9.94 3.04 1.94
CA GLY A 236 11.09 2.99 2.84
C GLY A 236 12.36 3.66 2.29
N GLY A 237 12.41 4.04 1.01
CA GLY A 237 13.57 4.69 0.42
C GLY A 237 13.44 5.03 -1.05
N ASN A 238 14.39 5.81 -1.54
CA ASN A 238 14.43 6.27 -2.93
C ASN A 238 14.71 5.12 -3.91
N GLY A 239 14.25 5.30 -5.15
CA GLY A 239 14.67 4.46 -6.26
C GLY A 239 16.14 4.68 -6.61
N VAL A 240 16.73 3.70 -7.28
CA VAL A 240 18.10 3.78 -7.77
C VAL A 240 18.13 4.09 -9.26
N ALA A 241 18.97 5.03 -9.65
CA ALA A 241 19.14 5.40 -11.07
C ALA A 241 19.75 4.26 -11.87
N GLY A 242 19.33 4.12 -13.12
CA GLY A 242 20.05 3.30 -14.06
C GLY A 242 21.47 3.83 -14.26
N GLN A 243 22.45 2.95 -14.29
CA GLN A 243 23.85 3.32 -14.41
C GLN A 243 24.22 3.58 -15.87
N PRO A 244 24.95 4.67 -16.20
CA PRO A 244 25.50 4.88 -17.54
C PRO A 244 26.59 3.84 -17.77
N GLY A 245 26.32 2.85 -18.62
CA GLY A 245 27.34 1.92 -19.07
C GLY A 245 28.26 2.60 -20.10
N GLY A 246 29.57 2.41 -19.97
CA GLY A 246 30.54 2.81 -21.04
C GLY A 246 30.52 1.89 -22.27
N SER A 247 29.60 0.97 -22.32
CA SER A 247 29.29 -0.04 -23.35
C SER A 247 27.78 -0.41 -23.17
N PRO A 248 27.15 -1.09 -24.14
CA PRO A 248 25.68 -1.24 -24.18
C PRO A 248 24.98 -1.85 -22.94
N ASP A 249 25.70 -2.17 -21.89
CA ASP A 249 25.25 -3.04 -20.81
C ASP A 249 25.20 -2.34 -19.44
N GLY A 250 24.61 -1.16 -19.33
CA GLY A 250 24.34 -0.54 -18.03
C GLY A 250 23.19 -1.21 -17.27
N PRO A 251 23.33 -1.48 -15.94
CA PRO A 251 22.22 -2.00 -15.15
C PRO A 251 21.06 -1.02 -15.06
N GLY A 252 19.83 -1.53 -15.20
CA GLY A 252 18.61 -0.76 -14.96
C GLY A 252 18.50 -0.31 -13.50
N GLY A 253 17.73 0.74 -13.28
CA GLY A 253 17.44 1.22 -11.94
C GLY A 253 16.61 0.23 -11.15
N THR A 254 16.96 0.01 -9.90
CA THR A 254 16.16 -0.81 -8.97
C THR A 254 15.10 0.04 -8.27
N GLY A 255 13.96 -0.56 -7.98
CA GLY A 255 12.92 0.09 -7.18
C GLY A 255 13.37 0.32 -5.73
N GLY A 256 12.93 1.42 -5.15
CA GLY A 256 13.15 1.74 -3.74
C GLY A 256 12.48 0.73 -2.81
N PRO A 257 13.09 0.43 -1.66
CA PRO A 257 12.54 -0.55 -0.71
C PRO A 257 11.23 -0.06 -0.11
N GLY A 258 10.37 -0.99 0.28
CA GLY A 258 9.21 -0.71 1.11
C GLY A 258 9.58 -0.46 2.57
N GLN A 259 8.59 -0.01 3.33
CA GLN A 259 8.67 0.28 4.75
C GLN A 259 8.16 -0.90 5.58
N ALA A 260 8.88 -1.25 6.63
CA ALA A 260 8.49 -2.32 7.55
C ALA A 260 7.57 -1.82 8.67
N PHE A 261 6.51 -2.58 8.93
CA PHE A 261 5.55 -2.36 10.02
C PHE A 261 5.37 -3.66 10.82
N PRO A 262 6.22 -3.96 11.79
CA PRO A 262 6.17 -5.23 12.54
C PRO A 262 4.84 -5.47 13.28
N ALA A 263 4.04 -4.42 13.47
CA ALA A 263 2.69 -4.50 14.00
C ALA A 263 1.72 -5.27 13.09
N PHE A 264 2.04 -5.43 11.80
CA PHE A 264 1.20 -6.03 10.77
C PHE A 264 1.91 -7.18 10.02
N PRO A 265 2.26 -8.27 10.71
CA PRO A 265 3.05 -9.35 10.13
C PRO A 265 2.27 -10.17 9.10
N GLY A 266 2.88 -10.44 7.94
CA GLY A 266 2.28 -11.16 6.82
C GLY A 266 1.60 -12.48 7.21
N PRO A 267 2.23 -13.39 7.98
CA PRO A 267 1.61 -14.66 8.37
C PRO A 267 0.32 -14.53 9.17
N VAL A 268 0.16 -13.46 9.95
CA VAL A 268 -1.08 -13.19 10.71
C VAL A 268 -2.19 -12.68 9.79
N LEU A 269 -1.85 -11.79 8.87
CA LEU A 269 -2.82 -11.14 7.98
C LEU A 269 -3.22 -12.00 6.77
N GLY A 270 -2.31 -12.89 6.33
CA GLY A 270 -2.46 -13.71 5.13
C GLY A 270 -3.80 -14.44 5.00
N PRO A 271 -4.40 -15.01 6.07
CA PRO A 271 -5.71 -15.64 5.97
C PRO A 271 -6.84 -14.74 5.45
N ALA A 272 -6.73 -13.41 5.65
CA ALA A 272 -7.71 -12.42 5.19
C ALA A 272 -7.49 -11.98 3.73
N ILE A 273 -6.32 -12.27 3.16
CA ILE A 273 -5.99 -11.90 1.78
C ILE A 273 -6.62 -12.91 0.80
N PRO A 274 -7.22 -12.45 -0.32
CA PRO A 274 -7.81 -13.33 -1.33
C PRO A 274 -6.85 -14.43 -1.81
N ALA A 275 -7.32 -15.66 -1.89
CA ALA A 275 -6.51 -16.84 -2.17
C ALA A 275 -5.63 -16.76 -3.43
N PRO A 276 -6.08 -16.19 -4.57
CA PRO A 276 -5.26 -16.11 -5.78
C PRO A 276 -3.98 -15.29 -5.61
N VAL A 277 -4.03 -14.19 -4.85
CA VAL A 277 -2.89 -13.28 -4.66
C VAL A 277 -2.08 -13.56 -3.39
N ARG A 278 -2.63 -14.33 -2.47
CA ARG A 278 -2.05 -14.61 -1.14
C ARG A 278 -0.61 -15.12 -1.17
N PRO A 279 -0.20 -16.07 -2.02
CA PRO A 279 1.19 -16.55 -2.02
C PRO A 279 2.18 -15.43 -2.33
N ALA A 280 1.98 -14.69 -3.41
CA ALA A 280 2.84 -13.56 -3.78
C ALA A 280 2.80 -12.44 -2.72
N TRP A 281 1.64 -12.21 -2.12
CA TRP A 281 1.47 -11.22 -1.05
C TRP A 281 2.26 -11.61 0.22
N LEU A 282 2.25 -12.88 0.63
CA LEU A 282 3.04 -13.36 1.77
C LEU A 282 4.55 -13.25 1.54
N ASP A 283 5.00 -13.51 0.30
CA ASP A 283 6.40 -13.35 -0.08
C ASP A 283 6.81 -11.87 -0.04
N ALA A 284 5.92 -10.96 -0.46
CA ALA A 284 6.17 -9.52 -0.47
C ALA A 284 6.16 -8.90 0.94
N VAL A 285 5.11 -9.18 1.73
CA VAL A 285 4.89 -8.54 3.03
C VAL A 285 5.79 -9.13 4.12
N THR A 286 6.16 -10.40 4.01
CA THR A 286 7.08 -11.09 4.95
C THR A 286 6.58 -11.12 6.41
N PRO A 287 7.25 -11.81 7.34
CA PRO A 287 6.91 -11.73 8.76
C PRO A 287 7.10 -10.34 9.39
N THR A 288 7.84 -9.45 8.75
CA THR A 288 8.12 -8.09 9.25
C THR A 288 7.12 -7.03 8.79
N GLY A 289 6.14 -7.42 7.95
CA GLY A 289 5.10 -6.49 7.48
C GLY A 289 5.66 -5.39 6.57
N ILE A 290 6.31 -5.76 5.46
CA ILE A 290 6.88 -4.77 4.52
C ILE A 290 5.83 -4.40 3.47
N PHE A 291 5.59 -3.11 3.25
CA PHE A 291 4.65 -2.58 2.27
C PHE A 291 5.30 -1.48 1.43
N GLY A 292 4.77 -1.25 0.23
CA GLY A 292 5.11 -0.10 -0.60
C GLY A 292 6.49 -0.16 -1.25
N GLY A 293 6.85 -1.25 -1.91
CA GLY A 293 8.06 -1.33 -2.75
C GLY A 293 7.90 -0.63 -4.09
N GLY A 294 8.89 0.14 -4.53
CA GLY A 294 8.89 0.77 -5.87
C GLY A 294 9.17 -0.22 -7.00
N GLY A 295 8.69 0.06 -8.20
CA GLY A 295 8.97 -0.76 -9.39
C GLY A 295 10.40 -0.58 -9.91
N GLY A 296 11.00 -1.65 -10.45
CA GLY A 296 12.26 -1.61 -11.19
C GLY A 296 12.08 -1.12 -12.61
N SER A 297 13.09 -0.49 -13.18
CA SER A 297 13.08 -0.07 -14.58
C SER A 297 13.43 -1.20 -15.52
N SER A 298 13.15 -1.03 -16.81
CA SER A 298 13.63 -1.94 -17.84
C SER A 298 15.12 -1.72 -18.17
N THR A 299 15.73 -2.75 -18.71
CA THR A 299 17.12 -2.77 -19.17
C THR A 299 17.21 -3.42 -20.54
N LEU A 300 18.09 -2.89 -21.38
CA LEU A 300 18.48 -3.49 -22.64
C LEU A 300 19.86 -4.16 -22.49
N TRP A 301 19.95 -5.40 -22.91
CA TRP A 301 21.22 -6.09 -23.03
C TRP A 301 21.53 -6.34 -24.51
N SER A 302 22.55 -5.68 -25.04
CA SER A 302 23.00 -5.83 -26.44
C SER A 302 24.49 -6.17 -26.49
N SER A 303 24.91 -7.34 -26.04
CA SER A 303 26.31 -7.72 -26.26
C SER A 303 26.44 -8.98 -27.11
N PRO A 304 27.17 -8.91 -28.22
CA PRO A 304 27.82 -10.09 -28.73
C PRO A 304 28.93 -10.47 -27.73
N VAL A 305 28.95 -11.66 -27.28
CA VAL A 305 29.61 -12.40 -26.19
C VAL A 305 31.11 -12.08 -25.91
N ASN A 306 31.73 -11.12 -26.56
CA ASN A 306 33.18 -10.98 -26.53
C ASN A 306 33.75 -9.61 -26.10
N THR A 307 32.94 -8.67 -25.66
CA THR A 307 33.47 -7.32 -25.35
C THR A 307 32.99 -6.73 -24.02
N CYS A 308 32.22 -7.43 -23.23
CA CYS A 308 31.94 -6.98 -21.88
C CYS A 308 33.12 -7.36 -20.95
N PRO A 309 33.96 -6.41 -20.51
CA PRO A 309 35.07 -6.71 -19.61
C PRO A 309 34.60 -7.01 -18.17
N TYR A 310 33.30 -6.94 -17.91
CA TYR A 310 32.69 -7.20 -16.61
C TYR A 310 31.98 -8.54 -16.58
N SER A 311 32.75 -9.54 -16.17
CA SER A 311 32.37 -10.84 -15.59
C SER A 311 31.39 -11.73 -16.39
N PRO A 312 31.79 -12.96 -16.69
CA PRO A 312 30.90 -14.02 -17.20
C PRO A 312 29.99 -14.58 -16.10
N ASP A 313 29.68 -13.81 -15.07
CA ASP A 313 28.89 -14.29 -13.93
C ASP A 313 27.39 -14.20 -14.26
N PRO A 314 26.69 -15.35 -14.44
CA PRO A 314 25.25 -15.37 -14.69
C PRO A 314 24.45 -14.80 -13.50
N PHE A 315 25.08 -14.55 -12.36
CA PHE A 315 24.47 -13.90 -11.20
C PHE A 315 24.32 -12.37 -11.36
N TYR A 316 25.06 -11.73 -12.24
CA TYR A 316 25.01 -10.26 -12.41
C TYR A 316 23.69 -9.80 -13.04
N VAL A 317 23.07 -10.61 -13.88
CA VAL A 317 21.81 -10.31 -14.58
C VAL A 317 20.58 -10.45 -13.65
N ALA A 318 20.71 -11.20 -12.57
CA ALA A 318 19.58 -11.47 -11.68
C ALA A 318 19.33 -10.35 -10.65
N ALA A 319 20.32 -9.49 -10.38
CA ALA A 319 20.24 -8.47 -9.34
C ALA A 319 19.86 -7.06 -9.84
N VAL A 320 19.82 -6.85 -11.15
CA VAL A 320 19.55 -5.56 -11.79
C VAL A 320 18.12 -5.51 -12.28
N ASN A 321 17.41 -4.45 -12.02
CA ASN A 321 16.00 -4.17 -12.31
C ASN A 321 15.00 -4.77 -11.32
N THR A 322 15.42 -5.23 -10.18
CA THR A 322 14.49 -5.75 -9.17
C THR A 322 13.55 -4.65 -8.70
N GLY A 323 12.31 -5.00 -8.48
CA GLY A 323 11.40 -4.17 -7.69
C GLY A 323 11.88 -4.12 -6.24
N GLY A 324 11.49 -3.09 -5.53
CA GLY A 324 11.74 -2.93 -4.10
C GLY A 324 11.00 -4.00 -3.28
N SER A 325 11.55 -4.37 -2.13
CA SER A 325 10.86 -5.21 -1.16
C SER A 325 9.50 -4.61 -0.78
N GLY A 326 8.52 -5.42 -0.41
CA GLY A 326 7.17 -4.93 -0.12
C GLY A 326 6.30 -4.79 -1.35
N GLY A 327 6.53 -5.63 -2.36
CA GLY A 327 5.62 -5.83 -3.49
C GLY A 327 5.94 -5.06 -4.76
N GLY A 328 7.10 -4.41 -4.88
CA GLY A 328 7.51 -3.77 -6.15
C GLY A 328 7.76 -4.79 -7.26
N GLY A 329 7.23 -4.53 -8.46
CA GLY A 329 7.41 -5.36 -9.64
C GLY A 329 8.78 -5.17 -10.29
N ARG A 330 9.37 -6.23 -10.82
CA ARG A 330 10.63 -6.17 -11.56
C ARG A 330 10.42 -5.60 -12.97
N GLY A 331 11.38 -4.79 -13.46
CA GLY A 331 11.40 -4.31 -14.84
C GLY A 331 11.76 -5.40 -15.86
N ALA A 332 11.43 -5.15 -17.13
CA ALA A 332 11.74 -6.04 -18.23
C ALA A 332 13.24 -6.10 -18.51
N LEU A 333 13.72 -7.25 -18.92
CA LEU A 333 15.06 -7.45 -19.47
C LEU A 333 14.94 -7.89 -20.92
N ALA A 334 15.36 -7.04 -21.84
CA ALA A 334 15.42 -7.34 -23.27
C ALA A 334 16.84 -7.75 -23.69
N GLY A 335 16.97 -8.85 -24.42
CA GLY A 335 18.24 -9.32 -25.00
C GLY A 335 18.23 -9.25 -26.51
N ASP A 336 19.45 -9.14 -27.13
CA ASP A 336 19.65 -9.17 -28.56
C ASP A 336 19.36 -10.58 -29.13
N PRO A 337 18.66 -10.72 -30.28
CA PRO A 337 18.34 -12.00 -30.91
C PRO A 337 19.53 -12.69 -31.61
N VAL A 338 20.77 -12.56 -31.15
CA VAL A 338 21.94 -13.27 -31.73
C VAL A 338 21.90 -14.77 -31.36
N PRO A 339 22.31 -15.69 -32.26
CA PRO A 339 22.19 -17.13 -32.05
C PRO A 339 23.17 -17.67 -31.01
N GLN A 340 22.78 -17.59 -29.78
CA GLN A 340 23.37 -18.27 -28.62
C GLN A 340 22.26 -19.00 -27.87
N PRO A 341 22.52 -19.97 -26.96
CA PRO A 341 21.45 -20.58 -26.19
C PRO A 341 20.63 -19.43 -25.56
N ALA A 342 19.37 -19.37 -25.96
CA ALA A 342 18.44 -18.24 -25.84
C ALA A 342 18.68 -17.35 -24.61
N PRO A 343 18.90 -16.02 -24.79
CA PRO A 343 18.99 -15.11 -23.67
C PRO A 343 17.71 -15.24 -22.83
N THR A 344 17.83 -15.23 -21.52
CA THR A 344 16.68 -15.32 -20.63
C THR A 344 15.94 -13.98 -20.70
N ILE A 345 15.06 -13.84 -21.68
CA ILE A 345 14.15 -12.70 -21.77
C ILE A 345 13.28 -12.74 -20.50
N LYS A 346 13.33 -11.70 -19.71
CA LYS A 346 12.47 -11.56 -18.52
C LYS A 346 11.46 -10.46 -18.79
N VAL A 347 10.19 -10.81 -18.79
CA VAL A 347 9.08 -9.84 -18.83
C VAL A 347 9.04 -9.01 -17.54
N ALA A 348 8.50 -7.80 -17.63
CA ALA A 348 8.19 -7.01 -16.45
C ALA A 348 7.20 -7.75 -15.52
N GLU A 349 7.22 -7.42 -14.25
CA GLU A 349 6.31 -7.95 -13.24
C GLU A 349 5.43 -6.83 -12.71
N ALA A 350 4.16 -7.17 -12.42
CA ALA A 350 3.25 -6.26 -11.78
C ALA A 350 3.64 -6.02 -10.31
N GLY A 351 3.24 -4.89 -9.79
CA GLY A 351 3.22 -4.67 -8.35
C GLY A 351 2.29 -5.68 -7.67
N THR A 352 2.65 -6.16 -6.50
CA THR A 352 1.82 -7.12 -5.77
C THR A 352 0.57 -6.41 -5.23
N SER A 353 -0.64 -6.90 -5.57
CA SER A 353 -1.89 -6.33 -5.08
C SER A 353 -1.96 -6.34 -3.55
N PHE A 354 -2.59 -5.33 -2.97
CA PHE A 354 -2.75 -5.11 -1.52
C PHE A 354 -1.43 -4.88 -0.77
N THR A 355 -0.40 -4.38 -1.48
CA THR A 355 0.86 -3.94 -0.88
C THR A 355 1.20 -2.50 -1.25
N GLY A 356 0.49 -1.91 -2.21
CA GLY A 356 0.84 -0.62 -2.79
C GLY A 356 2.12 -0.66 -3.62
N GLY A 357 2.56 -1.83 -4.09
CA GLY A 357 3.79 -1.96 -4.87
C GLY A 357 3.68 -1.35 -6.26
N GLY A 358 4.72 -0.64 -6.72
CA GLY A 358 4.78 -0.10 -8.08
C GLY A 358 5.03 -1.18 -9.14
N GLY A 359 4.52 -1.01 -10.35
CA GLY A 359 4.73 -1.92 -11.48
C GLY A 359 6.11 -1.77 -12.13
N GLY A 360 6.64 -2.85 -12.70
CA GLY A 360 7.91 -2.84 -13.42
C GLY A 360 7.82 -2.17 -14.79
N GLY A 361 8.88 -1.47 -15.20
CA GLY A 361 8.97 -0.81 -16.51
C GLY A 361 9.13 -1.80 -17.66
N GLY A 362 8.50 -1.51 -18.78
CA GLY A 362 8.56 -2.27 -20.03
C GLY A 362 9.69 -1.87 -20.96
N SER A 363 9.96 -2.68 -21.96
CA SER A 363 10.96 -2.42 -22.98
C SER A 363 10.44 -2.81 -24.37
N ASN A 364 10.89 -2.12 -25.38
CA ASN A 364 10.56 -2.44 -26.76
C ASN A 364 11.82 -2.51 -27.63
N PRO A 365 12.62 -3.56 -27.50
CA PRO A 365 13.74 -3.78 -28.40
C PRO A 365 13.23 -4.40 -29.70
N TRP A 366 13.60 -3.84 -30.82
CA TRP A 366 13.43 -4.47 -32.15
C TRP A 366 11.97 -4.74 -32.60
N GLY A 367 10.96 -4.13 -31.98
CA GLY A 367 9.56 -4.31 -32.36
C GLY A 367 8.82 -5.40 -31.58
N ASP A 368 9.49 -6.16 -30.72
CA ASP A 368 8.84 -7.07 -29.76
C ASP A 368 8.54 -6.29 -28.47
N SER A 369 7.30 -5.85 -28.31
CA SER A 369 6.85 -5.11 -27.14
C SER A 369 6.86 -6.00 -25.91
N MET A 370 7.65 -5.64 -24.92
CA MET A 370 7.52 -6.14 -23.55
C MET A 370 6.93 -5.01 -22.70
N ASP A 371 5.62 -5.03 -22.59
CA ASP A 371 4.87 -3.99 -21.90
C ASP A 371 5.30 -3.87 -20.43
N GLY A 372 5.26 -2.66 -19.91
CA GLY A 372 5.30 -2.41 -18.48
C GLY A 372 4.18 -3.19 -17.78
N LYS A 373 4.15 -3.14 -16.48
CA LYS A 373 3.12 -3.84 -15.69
C LYS A 373 2.45 -2.90 -14.70
N ASP A 374 1.21 -3.25 -14.37
CA ASP A 374 0.36 -2.48 -13.48
C ASP A 374 0.95 -2.41 -12.06
N GLY A 375 0.63 -1.37 -11.34
CA GLY A 375 0.85 -1.27 -9.90
C GLY A 375 -0.07 -2.20 -9.13
N GLY A 376 0.28 -2.48 -7.89
CA GLY A 376 -0.56 -3.25 -6.96
C GLY A 376 -1.55 -2.35 -6.22
N ASP A 377 -2.72 -2.90 -5.90
CA ASP A 377 -3.73 -2.18 -5.14
C ASP A 377 -3.26 -1.83 -3.73
N GLY A 378 -3.95 -0.87 -3.13
CA GLY A 378 -3.79 -0.48 -1.74
C GLY A 378 -4.48 -1.42 -0.75
N ILE A 379 -4.33 -1.11 0.53
CA ILE A 379 -4.94 -1.85 1.64
C ILE A 379 -5.11 -0.93 2.85
N VAL A 380 -6.14 -1.18 3.67
CA VAL A 380 -6.24 -0.61 5.01
C VAL A 380 -6.27 -1.72 6.04
N ILE A 381 -5.50 -1.56 7.12
CA ILE A 381 -5.45 -2.52 8.22
C ILE A 381 -5.57 -1.76 9.54
N LEU A 382 -6.54 -2.15 10.35
CA LEU A 382 -6.67 -1.68 11.73
C LEU A 382 -6.29 -2.80 12.69
N ARG A 383 -5.63 -2.44 13.80
CA ARG A 383 -5.29 -3.35 14.89
C ARG A 383 -5.64 -2.71 16.23
N TYR A 384 -6.27 -3.46 17.11
CA TYR A 384 -6.53 -3.05 18.51
C TYR A 384 -6.39 -4.23 19.48
N THR A 385 -6.23 -3.93 20.77
CA THR A 385 -6.20 -4.96 21.85
C THR A 385 -7.60 -5.45 22.20
N THR A 386 -7.77 -6.75 22.40
CA THR A 386 -9.04 -7.43 22.77
C THR A 386 -9.15 -7.71 24.24
#